data_037c9df1589de154c820509109b6c8f7
#
_entry.id   037c9df1589de154c820509109b6c8f7
#
_cell.length_a   1.000
_cell.length_b   1.000
_cell.length_c   1.000
_cell.angle_alpha   90.00
_cell.angle_beta   90.00
_cell.angle_gamma   90.00
#
_symmetry.space_group_name_H-M   'P 1'
#
loop_
_entity.id
_entity.type
_entity.pdbx_description
1 polymer ?
#
loop_
_entity_poly.entity_id
_entity_poly.type
_entity_poly.pdbx_seq_one_letter_code
_entity_poly.pdbx_strand_id
1 'polypeptide(L)'
;MTVTVAIATSEASAASYVASHPGCRVAPEGYAKLSATTVTIPKGQTKSSTAITVSPGDKYDEISKQNASAEYFVIPVQVTAVAGASSVGVSQDYGTYFIPVKKSYQNVGFFTRDPQGTMLTSADITYDVSSELSWGTYTYSKDALYDGDPSNEWYAAYSDTAPWVTGILKNGTKKFNYILFKGTSGLMEAFREIEIFTTQDGTTWTSQGVLPANYLNQESSVVVRFFSPVEAKGVKIAGVNAVGSGYFGIGELNFFSEN
;
A
#
# COMPACT_ATOMS: atom_id res chain seq x y z
N MET A 1 33.75 26.22 4.59
CA MET A 1 32.58 26.20 5.48
C MET A 1 31.99 24.78 5.48
N THR A 2 31.74 24.24 6.65
CA THR A 2 31.09 22.93 6.78
C THR A 2 29.64 23.12 7.22
N VAL A 3 28.72 22.44 6.55
CA VAL A 3 27.29 22.48 6.87
C VAL A 3 26.90 21.09 7.39
N THR A 4 26.22 21.08 8.53
CA THR A 4 25.66 19.83 9.12
C THR A 4 24.18 19.81 8.89
N VAL A 5 23.66 18.64 8.48
CA VAL A 5 22.23 18.40 8.24
C VAL A 5 21.76 17.16 8.99
N ALA A 6 20.48 17.14 9.35
CA ALA A 6 19.83 16.00 9.96
C ALA A 6 18.38 15.86 9.47
N ILE A 7 17.84 14.66 9.54
CA ILE A 7 16.39 14.45 9.43
C ILE A 7 15.79 14.69 10.81
N ALA A 8 14.80 15.57 10.87
CA ALA A 8 14.04 15.80 12.10
C ALA A 8 12.81 14.85 12.11
N THR A 9 12.53 14.27 13.28
CA THR A 9 11.47 13.26 13.46
C THR A 9 10.35 13.73 14.40
N SER A 10 10.45 14.96 14.94
CA SER A 10 9.40 15.53 15.79
C SER A 10 8.33 16.23 14.96
N GLU A 11 7.06 16.10 15.33
CA GLU A 11 5.94 16.82 14.69
C GLU A 11 6.14 18.35 14.72
N ALA A 12 6.77 18.87 15.77
CA ALA A 12 7.09 20.30 15.88
C ALA A 12 8.03 20.80 14.76
N SER A 13 8.88 19.92 14.22
CA SER A 13 9.83 20.27 13.15
C SER A 13 9.19 20.56 11.81
N ALA A 14 7.95 20.17 11.62
CA ALA A 14 7.19 20.36 10.39
C ALA A 14 5.76 20.87 10.65
N ALA A 15 5.49 21.48 11.81
CA ALA A 15 4.14 21.88 12.24
C ALA A 15 3.41 22.74 11.20
N SER A 16 4.08 23.73 10.63
CA SER A 16 3.49 24.60 9.59
C SER A 16 3.20 23.84 8.28
N TYR A 17 4.08 22.91 7.91
CA TYR A 17 3.89 22.09 6.72
C TYR A 17 2.69 21.14 6.91
N VAL A 18 2.64 20.41 8.02
CA VAL A 18 1.55 19.47 8.36
C VAL A 18 0.20 20.20 8.46
N ALA A 19 0.17 21.39 9.08
CA ALA A 19 -1.06 22.19 9.17
C ALA A 19 -1.62 22.61 7.80
N SER A 20 -0.76 22.83 6.81
CA SER A 20 -1.16 23.19 5.44
C SER A 20 -1.42 21.99 4.51
N HIS A 21 -1.11 20.77 4.95
CA HIS A 21 -1.26 19.52 4.18
C HIS A 21 -2.02 18.47 4.99
N PRO A 22 -3.37 18.53 5.02
CA PRO A 22 -4.19 17.58 5.78
C PRO A 22 -3.89 16.13 5.41
N GLY A 23 -3.76 15.26 6.41
CA GLY A 23 -3.40 13.84 6.22
C GLY A 23 -1.89 13.56 6.12
N CYS A 24 -1.05 14.61 6.13
CA CYS A 24 0.39 14.46 6.19
C CYS A 24 0.88 14.36 7.65
N ARG A 25 1.88 13.52 7.91
CA ARG A 25 2.59 13.40 9.20
C ARG A 25 4.10 13.44 8.98
N VAL A 26 4.83 13.74 10.04
CA VAL A 26 6.29 13.63 10.00
C VAL A 26 6.68 12.15 9.90
N ALA A 27 7.63 11.86 9.02
CA ALA A 27 8.13 10.50 8.85
C ALA A 27 8.75 9.98 10.16
N PRO A 28 8.36 8.76 10.62
CA PRO A 28 8.92 8.18 11.84
C PRO A 28 10.43 7.94 11.73
N GLU A 29 11.08 7.82 12.88
CA GLU A 29 12.51 7.51 12.96
C GLU A 29 12.82 6.18 12.26
N GLY A 30 13.86 6.21 11.42
CA GLY A 30 14.29 5.06 10.63
C GLY A 30 13.54 4.87 9.30
N TYR A 31 12.56 5.72 8.97
CA TYR A 31 11.88 5.68 7.67
C TYR A 31 12.79 6.14 6.52
N ALA A 32 13.60 7.15 6.75
CA ALA A 32 14.55 7.67 5.78
C ALA A 32 15.94 7.86 6.40
N LYS A 33 16.96 7.87 5.56
CA LYS A 33 18.35 8.16 5.96
C LYS A 33 19.05 9.07 4.96
N LEU A 34 20.05 9.80 5.44
CA LEU A 34 20.91 10.64 4.63
C LEU A 34 22.16 9.86 4.20
N SER A 35 22.66 10.14 2.98
CA SER A 35 23.94 9.59 2.50
C SER A 35 25.14 10.14 3.27
N ALA A 36 25.03 11.33 3.84
CA ALA A 36 25.99 11.96 4.71
C ALA A 36 25.29 13.00 5.59
N THR A 37 25.84 13.27 6.77
CA THR A 37 25.32 14.32 7.68
C THR A 37 26.04 15.65 7.55
N THR A 38 27.11 15.70 6.78
CA THR A 38 27.90 16.93 6.57
C THR A 38 28.33 17.09 5.13
N VAL A 39 28.41 18.35 4.67
CA VAL A 39 29.01 18.73 3.39
C VAL A 39 29.91 19.95 3.58
N THR A 40 30.91 20.06 2.71
CA THR A 40 31.82 21.22 2.68
C THR A 40 31.51 22.10 1.48
N ILE A 41 31.35 23.39 1.72
CA ILE A 41 31.28 24.41 0.68
C ILE A 41 32.66 25.06 0.60
N PRO A 42 33.39 24.91 -0.50
CA PRO A 42 34.74 25.50 -0.65
C PRO A 42 34.71 27.04 -0.56
N LYS A 43 35.86 27.61 -0.21
CA LYS A 43 36.00 29.06 -0.15
C LYS A 43 35.68 29.68 -1.54
N GLY A 44 34.84 30.70 -1.55
CA GLY A 44 34.41 31.39 -2.78
C GLY A 44 33.33 30.68 -3.57
N GLN A 45 32.83 29.52 -3.10
CA GLN A 45 31.71 28.80 -3.70
C GLN A 45 30.44 29.03 -2.90
N THR A 46 29.28 28.90 -3.58
CA THR A 46 27.94 28.97 -2.99
C THR A 46 27.30 27.59 -2.80
N LYS A 47 27.93 26.53 -3.32
CA LYS A 47 27.44 25.15 -3.29
C LYS A 47 28.56 24.18 -2.92
N SER A 48 28.21 23.07 -2.29
CA SER A 48 29.13 21.95 -2.11
C SER A 48 29.33 21.21 -3.45
N SER A 49 30.47 20.55 -3.62
CA SER A 49 30.73 19.67 -4.77
C SER A 49 30.04 18.31 -4.66
N THR A 50 29.55 17.95 -3.46
CA THR A 50 28.84 16.70 -3.18
C THR A 50 27.42 17.00 -2.73
N ALA A 51 26.47 16.19 -3.20
CA ALA A 51 25.09 16.25 -2.76
C ALA A 51 24.85 15.28 -1.58
N ILE A 52 23.96 15.69 -0.67
CA ILE A 52 23.38 14.76 0.31
C ILE A 52 22.09 14.22 -0.31
N THR A 53 21.97 12.90 -0.37
CA THR A 53 20.76 12.24 -0.84
C THR A 53 19.98 11.67 0.32
N VAL A 54 18.65 11.64 0.17
CA VAL A 54 17.72 10.97 1.07
C VAL A 54 17.34 9.63 0.42
N SER A 55 17.38 8.57 1.18
CA SER A 55 17.07 7.20 0.74
C SER A 55 16.23 6.49 1.80
N PRO A 56 15.58 5.35 1.47
CA PRO A 56 14.91 4.51 2.46
C PRO A 56 15.81 4.20 3.65
N GLY A 57 15.27 4.35 4.84
CA GLY A 57 15.95 4.02 6.10
C GLY A 57 15.77 2.56 6.49
N ASP A 58 16.35 2.17 7.60
CA ASP A 58 16.42 0.76 8.00
C ASP A 58 15.06 0.18 8.47
N LYS A 59 14.09 1.05 8.83
CA LYS A 59 12.70 0.67 9.17
C LYS A 59 11.69 0.99 8.06
N TYR A 60 12.17 1.36 6.86
CA TYR A 60 11.30 1.76 5.76
C TYR A 60 10.23 0.70 5.44
N ASP A 61 10.63 -0.56 5.27
CA ASP A 61 9.72 -1.65 4.92
C ASP A 61 8.71 -1.92 6.03
N GLU A 62 9.16 -1.96 7.30
CA GLU A 62 8.29 -2.14 8.45
C GLU A 62 7.21 -1.06 8.54
N ILE A 63 7.63 0.21 8.49
CA ILE A 63 6.72 1.36 8.57
C ILE A 63 5.77 1.39 7.37
N SER A 64 6.27 1.03 6.17
CA SER A 64 5.47 1.02 4.95
C SER A 64 4.42 -0.09 4.93
N LYS A 65 4.64 -1.21 5.61
CA LYS A 65 3.65 -2.29 5.75
C LYS A 65 2.49 -1.94 6.68
N GLN A 66 2.67 -0.99 7.59
CA GLN A 66 1.65 -0.56 8.53
C GLN A 66 0.70 0.44 7.87
N ASN A 67 -0.56 0.06 7.55
CA ASN A 67 -1.60 0.93 6.97
C ASN A 67 -1.18 1.63 5.67
N ALA A 68 -1.12 0.94 4.56
CA ALA A 68 -0.48 1.43 3.36
C ALA A 68 -1.22 2.55 2.61
N SER A 69 -2.55 2.52 2.53
CA SER A 69 -3.27 3.16 1.43
C SER A 69 -3.40 4.67 1.48
N ALA A 70 -3.24 5.34 2.62
CA ALA A 70 -3.65 6.73 2.72
C ALA A 70 -2.68 7.68 3.42
N GLU A 71 -1.52 7.22 3.88
CA GLU A 71 -0.62 8.07 4.63
C GLU A 71 0.43 8.74 3.75
N TYR A 72 0.48 10.06 3.86
CA TYR A 72 1.58 10.85 3.34
C TYR A 72 2.52 11.20 4.49
N PHE A 73 3.81 11.02 4.27
CA PHE A 73 4.83 11.52 5.18
C PHE A 73 5.51 12.75 4.60
N VAL A 74 5.98 13.61 5.48
CA VAL A 74 6.99 14.63 5.17
C VAL A 74 8.28 14.27 5.88
N ILE A 75 9.41 14.37 5.17
CA ILE A 75 10.75 14.20 5.72
C ILE A 75 11.36 15.59 5.84
N PRO A 76 11.43 16.19 7.05
CA PRO A 76 12.09 17.47 7.26
C PRO A 76 13.61 17.25 7.30
N VAL A 77 14.33 17.80 6.34
CA VAL A 77 15.80 17.83 6.32
C VAL A 77 16.26 19.21 6.79
N GLN A 78 16.88 19.28 7.94
CA GLN A 78 17.27 20.52 8.60
C GLN A 78 18.78 20.75 8.52
N VAL A 79 19.17 22.00 8.27
CA VAL A 79 20.52 22.47 8.55
C VAL A 79 20.63 22.73 10.05
N THR A 80 21.45 21.95 10.74
CA THR A 80 21.55 22.01 12.21
C THR A 80 22.74 22.80 12.69
N ALA A 81 23.79 22.92 11.86
CA ALA A 81 24.98 23.70 12.19
C ALA A 81 25.73 24.17 10.94
N VAL A 82 26.41 25.28 11.09
CA VAL A 82 27.39 25.83 10.12
C VAL A 82 28.68 26.14 10.85
N ALA A 83 29.82 25.64 10.37
CA ALA A 83 31.13 25.84 10.95
C ALA A 83 32.13 26.35 9.91
N GLY A 84 33.15 27.07 10.38
CA GLY A 84 34.23 27.59 9.52
C GLY A 84 33.94 28.94 8.83
N ALA A 85 32.91 29.67 9.26
CA ALA A 85 32.63 31.02 8.82
C ALA A 85 31.92 31.78 9.96
N SER A 86 32.56 32.78 10.53
CA SER A 86 32.08 33.51 11.72
C SER A 86 30.86 34.43 11.44
N SER A 87 30.59 34.74 10.17
CA SER A 87 29.49 35.61 9.74
C SER A 87 28.30 34.87 9.12
N VAL A 88 28.30 33.56 9.17
CA VAL A 88 27.24 32.72 8.56
C VAL A 88 26.54 31.91 9.62
N GLY A 89 25.21 31.94 9.62
CA GLY A 89 24.36 31.15 10.49
C GLY A 89 23.31 30.34 9.70
N VAL A 90 22.58 29.52 10.42
CA VAL A 90 21.43 28.81 9.86
C VAL A 90 20.27 29.78 9.75
N SER A 91 19.62 29.84 8.58
CA SER A 91 18.40 30.61 8.40
C SER A 91 17.26 29.98 9.17
N GLN A 92 16.48 30.79 9.89
CA GLN A 92 15.25 30.29 10.53
C GLN A 92 14.14 29.99 9.52
N ASP A 93 14.09 30.76 8.43
CA ASP A 93 13.03 30.61 7.42
C ASP A 93 13.36 29.55 6.36
N TYR A 94 14.64 29.36 6.03
CA TYR A 94 15.12 28.49 4.95
C TYR A 94 16.03 27.35 5.42
N GLY A 95 16.12 27.15 6.72
CA GLY A 95 16.97 26.11 7.33
C GLY A 95 16.41 24.69 7.24
N THR A 96 15.15 24.53 6.82
CA THR A 96 14.49 23.23 6.68
C THR A 96 13.95 23.04 5.27
N TYR A 97 14.25 21.89 4.68
CA TYR A 97 13.66 21.44 3.41
C TYR A 97 12.69 20.30 3.67
N PHE A 98 11.48 20.42 3.16
CA PHE A 98 10.42 19.43 3.34
C PHE A 98 10.31 18.53 2.10
N ILE A 99 10.48 17.22 2.28
CA ILE A 99 10.35 16.23 1.22
C ILE A 99 9.05 15.47 1.47
N PRO A 100 7.96 15.75 0.72
CA PRO A 100 6.74 14.97 0.82
C PRO A 100 6.94 13.61 0.16
N VAL A 101 6.50 12.55 0.84
CA VAL A 101 6.55 11.18 0.34
C VAL A 101 5.22 10.49 0.58
N LYS A 102 4.70 9.80 -0.43
CA LYS A 102 3.59 8.89 -0.22
C LYS A 102 4.18 7.61 0.36
N LYS A 103 3.68 7.20 1.52
CA LYS A 103 3.98 5.89 2.06
C LYS A 103 3.41 4.83 1.13
N SER A 104 4.23 3.91 0.65
CA SER A 104 3.78 2.77 -0.13
C SER A 104 4.63 1.56 0.17
N TYR A 105 3.97 0.42 0.33
CA TYR A 105 4.60 -0.89 0.32
C TYR A 105 3.94 -1.69 -0.81
N GLN A 106 4.74 -2.30 -1.66
CA GLN A 106 4.26 -3.00 -2.83
C GLN A 106 4.89 -4.39 -2.90
N ASN A 107 4.15 -5.39 -2.42
CA ASN A 107 4.53 -6.80 -2.51
C ASN A 107 3.66 -7.57 -3.50
N VAL A 108 2.75 -6.90 -4.20
CA VAL A 108 1.85 -7.52 -5.18
C VAL A 108 1.95 -6.83 -6.53
N GLY A 109 1.73 -7.58 -7.59
CA GLY A 109 1.69 -7.07 -8.96
C GLY A 109 0.93 -8.02 -9.88
N PHE A 110 0.50 -7.51 -11.03
CA PHE A 110 -0.12 -8.35 -12.05
C PHE A 110 0.91 -9.31 -12.67
N PHE A 111 0.43 -10.48 -13.04
CA PHE A 111 1.25 -11.55 -13.60
C PHE A 111 0.60 -12.15 -14.84
N THR A 112 1.36 -12.30 -15.91
CA THR A 112 0.86 -12.67 -17.23
C THR A 112 0.88 -14.18 -17.52
N ARG A 113 1.21 -14.99 -16.50
CA ARG A 113 1.26 -16.46 -16.61
C ARG A 113 0.30 -17.07 -15.60
N ASP A 114 0.02 -18.36 -15.78
CA ASP A 114 -0.77 -19.13 -14.82
C ASP A 114 -0.12 -19.14 -13.44
N PRO A 115 -0.94 -19.11 -12.38
CA PRO A 115 -0.44 -19.19 -11.01
C PRO A 115 0.26 -20.53 -10.77
N GLN A 116 1.29 -20.51 -9.94
CA GLN A 116 2.03 -21.70 -9.54
C GLN A 116 1.72 -22.05 -8.08
N GLY A 117 1.89 -23.33 -7.72
CA GLY A 117 1.63 -23.81 -6.36
C GLY A 117 0.32 -24.54 -6.24
N THR A 118 -0.15 -24.74 -5.02
CA THR A 118 -1.39 -25.46 -4.72
C THR A 118 -2.57 -24.48 -4.60
N MET A 119 -3.58 -24.68 -5.44
CA MET A 119 -4.85 -23.96 -5.34
C MET A 119 -5.56 -24.37 -4.05
N LEU A 120 -5.99 -23.39 -3.28
CA LEU A 120 -6.79 -23.58 -2.06
C LEU A 120 -8.26 -23.69 -2.45
N THR A 121 -8.92 -24.71 -1.93
CA THR A 121 -10.33 -25.01 -2.22
C THR A 121 -11.23 -24.54 -1.08
N SER A 122 -12.55 -24.64 -1.27
CA SER A 122 -13.53 -24.41 -0.20
C SER A 122 -13.39 -25.37 0.99
N ALA A 123 -12.62 -26.47 0.84
CA ALA A 123 -12.26 -27.33 1.97
C ALA A 123 -11.17 -26.69 2.86
N ASP A 124 -10.29 -25.88 2.28
CA ASP A 124 -9.16 -25.25 2.96
C ASP A 124 -9.50 -23.86 3.52
N ILE A 125 -10.37 -23.12 2.83
CA ILE A 125 -10.60 -21.69 3.06
C ILE A 125 -12.08 -21.37 3.22
N THR A 126 -12.38 -20.38 4.05
CA THR A 126 -13.73 -19.79 4.18
C THR A 126 -13.71 -18.40 3.57
N TYR A 127 -14.66 -18.14 2.68
CA TYR A 127 -14.87 -16.81 2.10
C TYR A 127 -15.86 -16.00 2.93
N ASP A 128 -15.60 -14.71 3.04
CA ASP A 128 -16.53 -13.74 3.60
C ASP A 128 -16.44 -12.42 2.85
N VAL A 129 -17.52 -11.62 2.90
CA VAL A 129 -17.67 -10.39 2.14
C VAL A 129 -18.27 -9.30 3.00
N SER A 130 -18.02 -8.05 2.65
CA SER A 130 -18.57 -6.88 3.35
C SER A 130 -20.08 -6.78 3.22
N SER A 131 -20.62 -7.14 2.06
CA SER A 131 -22.05 -7.07 1.74
C SER A 131 -22.38 -7.90 0.51
N GLU A 132 -23.66 -8.16 0.28
CA GLU A 132 -24.18 -8.81 -0.92
C GLU A 132 -25.26 -7.95 -1.55
N LEU A 133 -25.23 -7.79 -2.87
CA LEU A 133 -26.26 -7.10 -3.62
C LEU A 133 -27.49 -7.99 -3.79
N SER A 134 -28.66 -7.45 -3.47
CA SER A 134 -29.93 -8.09 -3.80
C SER A 134 -30.68 -7.25 -4.84
N TRP A 135 -31.18 -7.93 -5.89
CA TRP A 135 -32.03 -7.33 -6.92
C TRP A 135 -33.32 -8.12 -7.05
N GLY A 136 -34.41 -7.56 -6.53
CA GLY A 136 -35.69 -8.29 -6.43
C GLY A 136 -35.55 -9.49 -5.48
N THR A 137 -35.77 -10.68 -6.01
CA THR A 137 -35.64 -11.95 -5.27
C THR A 137 -34.27 -12.64 -5.43
N TYR A 138 -33.41 -12.08 -6.28
CA TYR A 138 -32.07 -12.62 -6.54
C TYR A 138 -31.02 -11.95 -5.69
N THR A 139 -30.12 -12.73 -5.12
CA THR A 139 -28.95 -12.24 -4.37
C THR A 139 -27.67 -12.68 -5.06
N TYR A 140 -26.82 -11.75 -5.36
CA TYR A 140 -25.46 -11.96 -5.85
C TYR A 140 -24.56 -12.39 -4.69
N SER A 141 -24.64 -13.69 -4.38
CA SER A 141 -24.07 -14.26 -3.16
C SER A 141 -22.57 -14.47 -3.27
N LYS A 142 -21.88 -14.40 -2.12
CA LYS A 142 -20.47 -14.79 -1.98
C LYS A 142 -20.18 -16.24 -2.41
N ASP A 143 -21.17 -17.10 -2.49
CA ASP A 143 -20.98 -18.48 -2.93
C ASP A 143 -20.50 -18.57 -4.38
N ALA A 144 -20.80 -17.56 -5.20
CA ALA A 144 -20.29 -17.42 -6.56
C ALA A 144 -18.75 -17.33 -6.62
N LEU A 145 -18.09 -16.84 -5.55
CA LEU A 145 -16.62 -16.71 -5.53
C LEU A 145 -15.87 -18.04 -5.65
N TYR A 146 -16.54 -19.19 -5.45
CA TYR A 146 -15.91 -20.51 -5.41
C TYR A 146 -16.80 -21.66 -5.92
N ASP A 147 -17.83 -21.36 -6.72
CA ASP A 147 -18.76 -22.38 -7.25
C ASP A 147 -18.24 -23.06 -8.53
N GLY A 148 -17.16 -22.57 -9.12
CA GLY A 148 -16.53 -23.08 -10.33
C GLY A 148 -17.12 -22.52 -11.62
N ASP A 149 -18.04 -21.56 -11.54
CA ASP A 149 -18.67 -20.89 -12.68
C ASP A 149 -18.39 -19.39 -12.67
N PRO A 150 -17.41 -18.89 -13.42
CA PRO A 150 -17.08 -17.47 -13.46
C PRO A 150 -18.16 -16.59 -14.11
N SER A 151 -19.25 -17.15 -14.62
CA SER A 151 -20.44 -16.40 -15.08
C SER A 151 -21.43 -16.11 -13.96
N ASN A 152 -21.34 -16.82 -12.84
CA ASN A 152 -21.98 -16.42 -11.60
C ASN A 152 -21.09 -15.37 -10.89
N GLU A 153 -21.72 -14.38 -10.31
CA GLU A 153 -21.00 -13.21 -9.80
C GLU A 153 -21.48 -12.84 -8.41
N TRP A 154 -20.53 -12.57 -7.53
CA TRP A 154 -20.79 -11.83 -6.31
C TRP A 154 -20.68 -10.34 -6.59
N TYR A 155 -21.60 -9.55 -6.05
CA TYR A 155 -21.54 -8.10 -6.02
C TYR A 155 -21.70 -7.57 -4.59
N ALA A 156 -20.91 -6.58 -4.25
CA ALA A 156 -21.15 -5.76 -3.06
C ALA A 156 -22.41 -4.90 -3.25
N ALA A 157 -23.14 -4.64 -2.18
CA ALA A 157 -24.29 -3.76 -2.20
C ALA A 157 -23.89 -2.34 -2.67
N TYR A 158 -24.75 -1.65 -3.44
CA TYR A 158 -24.47 -0.28 -3.92
C TYR A 158 -24.24 0.74 -2.80
N SER A 159 -24.75 0.47 -1.61
CA SER A 159 -24.53 1.31 -0.44
C SER A 159 -23.19 1.06 0.27
N ASP A 160 -22.47 0.01 -0.14
CA ASP A 160 -21.17 -0.32 0.44
C ASP A 160 -20.08 0.56 -0.18
N THR A 161 -19.60 1.51 0.60
CA THR A 161 -18.58 2.47 0.18
C THR A 161 -17.15 1.97 0.39
N ALA A 162 -16.99 0.83 1.03
CA ALA A 162 -15.69 0.20 1.33
C ALA A 162 -15.76 -1.32 1.19
N PRO A 163 -16.15 -1.85 0.02
CA PRO A 163 -16.37 -3.27 -0.19
C PRO A 163 -15.07 -4.07 -0.06
N TRP A 164 -15.22 -5.26 0.47
CA TRP A 164 -14.11 -6.20 0.59
C TRP A 164 -14.57 -7.65 0.48
N VAL A 165 -13.62 -8.50 0.11
CA VAL A 165 -13.72 -9.96 0.19
C VAL A 165 -12.52 -10.51 0.94
N THR A 166 -12.74 -11.54 1.75
CA THR A 166 -11.67 -12.26 2.45
C THR A 166 -11.72 -13.75 2.12
N GLY A 167 -10.52 -14.36 2.15
CA GLY A 167 -10.34 -15.79 2.23
C GLY A 167 -9.52 -16.13 3.46
N ILE A 168 -10.11 -16.86 4.42
CA ILE A 168 -9.46 -17.23 5.68
C ILE A 168 -9.28 -18.75 5.72
N LEU A 169 -8.04 -19.19 5.96
CA LEU A 169 -7.73 -20.62 6.17
C LEU A 169 -8.48 -21.15 7.38
N LYS A 170 -9.13 -22.30 7.21
CA LYS A 170 -9.82 -23.01 8.30
C LYS A 170 -8.83 -23.49 9.37
N ASN A 171 -7.61 -23.84 8.94
CA ASN A 171 -6.55 -24.34 9.80
C ASN A 171 -5.20 -23.72 9.47
N GLY A 172 -4.45 -23.29 10.51
CA GLY A 172 -3.07 -22.86 10.44
C GLY A 172 -2.81 -21.64 9.57
N THR A 173 -1.61 -21.59 9.03
CA THR A 173 -1.12 -20.60 8.06
C THR A 173 -0.56 -21.31 6.82
N LYS A 174 -0.51 -20.60 5.69
CA LYS A 174 0.16 -21.03 4.46
C LYS A 174 0.90 -19.86 3.83
N LYS A 175 1.88 -20.14 3.00
CA LYS A 175 2.58 -19.12 2.22
C LYS A 175 1.81 -18.81 0.95
N PHE A 176 1.01 -17.75 0.96
CA PHE A 176 0.31 -17.27 -0.22
C PHE A 176 1.29 -16.69 -1.24
N ASN A 177 1.12 -17.07 -2.50
CA ASN A 177 1.97 -16.65 -3.61
C ASN A 177 1.20 -16.05 -4.79
N TYR A 178 -0.05 -16.46 -5.04
CA TYR A 178 -0.89 -15.91 -6.11
C TYR A 178 -2.36 -15.80 -5.70
N ILE A 179 -3.05 -14.87 -6.37
CA ILE A 179 -4.50 -14.71 -6.38
C ILE A 179 -4.95 -14.75 -7.84
N LEU A 180 -5.94 -15.54 -8.15
CA LEU A 180 -6.56 -15.60 -9.47
C LEU A 180 -7.98 -15.08 -9.39
N PHE A 181 -8.26 -14.06 -10.17
CA PHE A 181 -9.58 -13.49 -10.40
C PHE A 181 -10.10 -13.99 -11.74
N LYS A 182 -11.37 -14.40 -11.82
CA LYS A 182 -12.06 -14.69 -13.06
C LYS A 182 -13.43 -14.02 -13.08
N GLY A 183 -13.92 -13.69 -14.26
CA GLY A 183 -15.22 -13.05 -14.42
C GLY A 183 -15.27 -11.64 -13.80
N THR A 184 -14.17 -10.86 -13.85
CA THR A 184 -14.11 -9.51 -13.27
C THR A 184 -14.31 -8.41 -14.29
N SER A 185 -14.41 -8.74 -15.57
CA SER A 185 -14.59 -7.75 -16.62
C SER A 185 -15.89 -6.97 -16.44
N GLY A 186 -15.79 -5.64 -16.32
CA GLY A 186 -16.93 -4.75 -16.05
C GLY A 186 -17.42 -4.73 -14.60
N LEU A 187 -16.82 -5.48 -13.68
CA LEU A 187 -17.33 -5.64 -12.32
C LEU A 187 -16.66 -4.76 -11.24
N MET A 188 -15.61 -4.02 -11.61
CA MET A 188 -14.85 -3.18 -10.65
C MET A 188 -14.86 -1.70 -11.01
N GLU A 189 -15.93 -1.21 -11.63
CA GLU A 189 -16.03 0.17 -12.14
C GLU A 189 -16.13 1.22 -11.03
N ALA A 190 -16.64 0.84 -9.86
CA ALA A 190 -16.83 1.76 -8.74
C ALA A 190 -15.52 2.25 -8.10
N PHE A 191 -14.38 1.62 -8.40
CA PHE A 191 -13.11 1.87 -7.73
C PHE A 191 -11.96 2.04 -8.73
N ARG A 192 -11.01 2.90 -8.39
CA ARG A 192 -9.77 3.06 -9.17
C ARG A 192 -8.75 2.02 -8.86
N GLU A 193 -8.76 1.54 -7.63
CA GLU A 193 -7.72 0.68 -7.08
C GLU A 193 -8.35 -0.39 -6.19
N ILE A 194 -7.66 -1.51 -6.09
CA ILE A 194 -7.88 -2.52 -5.05
C ILE A 194 -6.63 -2.57 -4.16
N GLU A 195 -6.83 -2.83 -2.89
CA GLU A 195 -5.74 -3.07 -1.93
C GLU A 195 -5.78 -4.50 -1.44
N ILE A 196 -4.61 -5.15 -1.46
CA ILE A 196 -4.43 -6.52 -1.01
C ILE A 196 -3.84 -6.51 0.40
N PHE A 197 -4.44 -7.27 1.30
CA PHE A 197 -3.98 -7.43 2.67
C PHE A 197 -3.76 -8.90 3.00
N THR A 198 -2.91 -9.16 4.00
CA THR A 198 -2.77 -10.46 4.64
C THR A 198 -2.97 -10.35 6.15
N THR A 199 -3.31 -11.46 6.79
CA THR A 199 -3.48 -11.53 8.23
C THR A 199 -2.83 -12.79 8.81
N GLN A 200 -2.28 -12.68 10.03
CA GLN A 200 -1.74 -13.80 10.80
C GLN A 200 -2.78 -14.39 11.76
N ASP A 201 -3.70 -13.56 12.24
CA ASP A 201 -4.66 -13.90 13.30
C ASP A 201 -6.12 -13.93 12.82
N GLY A 202 -6.40 -13.45 11.59
CA GLY A 202 -7.74 -13.31 11.03
C GLY A 202 -8.43 -11.98 11.35
N THR A 203 -7.79 -11.11 12.12
CA THR A 203 -8.37 -9.84 12.61
C THR A 203 -7.53 -8.62 12.28
N THR A 204 -6.21 -8.73 12.41
CA THR A 204 -5.25 -7.65 12.10
C THR A 204 -4.76 -7.80 10.67
N TRP A 205 -4.99 -6.78 9.86
CA TRP A 205 -4.68 -6.81 8.44
C TRP A 205 -3.46 -5.96 8.10
N THR A 206 -2.51 -6.55 7.40
CA THR A 206 -1.29 -5.89 6.93
C THR A 206 -1.33 -5.75 5.42
N SER A 207 -1.22 -4.52 4.90
CA SER A 207 -1.23 -4.27 3.47
C SER A 207 -0.04 -4.93 2.75
N GLN A 208 -0.33 -5.48 1.58
CA GLN A 208 0.66 -6.02 0.66
C GLN A 208 0.83 -5.12 -0.58
N GLY A 209 0.01 -4.10 -0.70
CA GLY A 209 0.09 -3.11 -1.77
C GLY A 209 -1.25 -2.86 -2.46
N VAL A 210 -1.20 -1.89 -3.37
CA VAL A 210 -2.36 -1.37 -4.10
C VAL A 210 -2.18 -1.64 -5.59
N LEU A 211 -3.23 -2.07 -6.27
CA LEU A 211 -3.24 -2.36 -7.69
C LEU A 211 -4.35 -1.56 -8.39
N PRO A 212 -4.14 -1.09 -9.63
CA PRO A 212 -5.18 -0.39 -10.39
C PRO A 212 -6.31 -1.35 -10.76
N ALA A 213 -7.55 -1.01 -10.38
CA ALA A 213 -8.73 -1.84 -10.64
C ALA A 213 -9.13 -1.88 -12.13
N ASN A 214 -8.73 -0.87 -12.92
CA ASN A 214 -9.03 -0.83 -14.34
C ASN A 214 -8.47 -2.02 -15.13
N TYR A 215 -7.36 -2.61 -14.69
CA TYR A 215 -6.83 -3.82 -15.33
C TYR A 215 -7.72 -5.03 -15.08
N LEU A 216 -8.20 -5.22 -13.85
CA LEU A 216 -9.19 -6.26 -13.52
C LEU A 216 -10.50 -6.05 -14.29
N ASN A 217 -10.88 -4.80 -14.50
CA ASN A 217 -12.13 -4.45 -15.17
C ASN A 217 -12.11 -4.70 -16.69
N GLN A 218 -10.94 -4.77 -17.30
CA GLN A 218 -10.77 -5.01 -18.74
C GLN A 218 -10.58 -6.48 -19.11
N GLU A 219 -10.13 -7.30 -18.16
CA GLU A 219 -9.76 -8.69 -18.42
C GLU A 219 -10.71 -9.67 -17.74
N SER A 220 -11.03 -10.75 -18.42
CA SER A 220 -11.90 -11.81 -17.88
C SER A 220 -11.19 -12.73 -16.89
N SER A 221 -9.84 -12.73 -16.89
CA SER A 221 -9.01 -13.53 -15.99
C SER A 221 -7.73 -12.78 -15.68
N VAL A 222 -7.46 -12.54 -14.40
CA VAL A 222 -6.29 -11.80 -13.94
C VAL A 222 -5.60 -12.54 -12.81
N VAL A 223 -4.28 -12.67 -12.92
CA VAL A 223 -3.42 -13.21 -11.86
C VAL A 223 -2.70 -12.07 -11.16
N VAL A 224 -2.80 -12.04 -9.84
CA VAL A 224 -1.97 -11.21 -8.96
C VAL A 224 -0.93 -12.10 -8.30
N ARG A 225 0.32 -11.69 -8.36
CA ARG A 225 1.45 -12.38 -7.72
C ARG A 225 1.93 -11.60 -6.51
N PHE A 226 2.24 -12.31 -5.43
CA PHE A 226 3.09 -11.78 -4.36
C PHE A 226 4.56 -11.87 -4.81
N PHE A 227 5.30 -10.75 -4.82
CA PHE A 227 6.73 -10.74 -5.18
C PHE A 227 7.57 -11.53 -4.17
N SER A 228 7.19 -11.44 -2.90
CA SER A 228 7.66 -12.33 -1.83
C SER A 228 6.46 -13.04 -1.24
N PRO A 229 6.37 -14.37 -1.31
CA PRO A 229 5.29 -15.12 -0.70
C PRO A 229 5.13 -14.81 0.79
N VAL A 230 3.89 -14.73 1.26
CA VAL A 230 3.57 -14.29 2.61
C VAL A 230 2.96 -15.44 3.41
N GLU A 231 3.64 -15.84 4.48
CA GLU A 231 3.05 -16.72 5.49
C GLU A 231 1.87 -15.98 6.13
N ALA A 232 0.66 -16.53 6.01
CA ALA A 232 -0.55 -15.87 6.51
C ALA A 232 -1.68 -16.87 6.79
N LYS A 233 -2.61 -16.46 7.62
CA LYS A 233 -3.89 -17.16 7.86
C LYS A 233 -4.93 -16.79 6.84
N GLY A 234 -4.83 -15.61 6.21
CA GLY A 234 -5.80 -15.19 5.23
C GLY A 234 -5.38 -13.98 4.40
N VAL A 235 -6.15 -13.75 3.34
CA VAL A 235 -6.00 -12.65 2.38
C VAL A 235 -7.30 -11.87 2.33
N LYS A 236 -7.22 -10.53 2.23
CA LYS A 236 -8.35 -9.63 1.98
C LYS A 236 -8.06 -8.78 0.75
N ILE A 237 -9.08 -8.60 -0.07
CA ILE A 237 -9.09 -7.67 -1.20
C ILE A 237 -10.15 -6.61 -0.90
N ALA A 238 -9.79 -5.34 -0.95
CA ALA A 238 -10.69 -4.23 -0.69
C ALA A 238 -10.68 -3.24 -1.85
N GLY A 239 -11.86 -2.69 -2.20
CA GLY A 239 -11.97 -1.57 -3.11
C GLY A 239 -11.52 -0.28 -2.41
N VAL A 240 -10.66 0.50 -3.07
CA VAL A 240 -10.16 1.79 -2.56
C VAL A 240 -10.25 2.86 -3.64
N ASN A 241 -10.33 4.13 -3.21
CA ASN A 241 -10.45 5.27 -4.11
C ASN A 241 -11.69 5.19 -5.03
N ALA A 242 -12.88 5.16 -4.41
CA ALA A 242 -14.17 5.17 -5.11
C ALA A 242 -14.27 6.34 -6.11
N VAL A 243 -14.83 6.07 -7.30
CA VAL A 243 -14.95 7.04 -8.41
C VAL A 243 -16.40 7.42 -8.74
N GLY A 244 -17.35 6.93 -7.98
CA GLY A 244 -18.77 7.25 -8.20
C GLY A 244 -19.66 6.00 -8.14
N SER A 245 -20.73 5.98 -8.91
CA SER A 245 -21.62 4.84 -9.04
C SER A 245 -20.99 3.77 -9.94
N GLY A 246 -21.07 2.52 -9.55
CA GLY A 246 -20.57 1.39 -10.31
C GLY A 246 -20.64 0.12 -9.46
N TYR A 247 -20.05 -0.93 -9.96
CA TYR A 247 -20.04 -2.22 -9.29
C TYR A 247 -18.68 -2.48 -8.62
N PHE A 248 -18.70 -3.28 -7.57
CA PHE A 248 -17.56 -4.03 -7.08
C PHE A 248 -18.00 -5.49 -7.00
N GLY A 249 -17.51 -6.29 -7.92
CA GLY A 249 -17.92 -7.68 -8.04
C GLY A 249 -16.80 -8.59 -8.54
N ILE A 250 -16.96 -9.87 -8.33
CA ILE A 250 -16.00 -10.91 -8.72
C ILE A 250 -16.81 -12.17 -9.06
N GLY A 251 -16.53 -12.82 -10.22
CA GLY A 251 -17.07 -14.11 -10.54
C GLY A 251 -16.42 -15.20 -9.69
N GLU A 252 -15.14 -15.50 -9.95
CA GLU A 252 -14.38 -16.51 -9.22
C GLU A 252 -13.14 -15.91 -8.58
N LEU A 253 -12.83 -16.32 -7.35
CA LEU A 253 -11.66 -15.91 -6.61
C LEU A 253 -10.91 -17.11 -6.04
N ASN A 254 -9.71 -17.36 -6.53
CA ASN A 254 -8.91 -18.49 -6.10
C ASN A 254 -7.59 -18.01 -5.50
N PHE A 255 -7.21 -18.59 -4.38
CA PHE A 255 -5.92 -18.34 -3.71
C PHE A 255 -4.99 -19.53 -3.90
N PHE A 256 -3.70 -19.24 -4.04
CA PHE A 256 -2.65 -20.26 -4.20
C PHE A 256 -1.60 -20.10 -3.11
N SER A 257 -1.07 -21.23 -2.67
CA SER A 257 0.06 -21.29 -1.73
C SER A 257 1.26 -22.01 -2.34
N GLU A 258 2.46 -21.70 -1.84
CA GLU A 258 3.63 -22.52 -2.12
C GLU A 258 3.40 -23.97 -1.67
N ASN A 259 4.02 -24.90 -2.40
CA ASN A 259 4.00 -26.32 -2.07
C ASN A 259 4.82 -26.62 -0.82
#